data_f9743d8af8896709778d28c0f8466b71
#
_entry.id   f9743d8af8896709778d28c0f8466b71
#
_cell.length_a   1.000
_cell.length_b   1.000
_cell.length_c   1.000
_cell.angle_alpha   90.00
_cell.angle_beta   90.00
_cell.angle_gamma   90.00
#
_symmetry.space_group_name_H-M   'P 1'
#
loop_
_entity.id
_entity.type
_entity.pdbx_description
1 polymer ?
#
loop_
_entity_poly.entity_id
_entity_poly.type
_entity_poly.pdbx_seq_one_letter_code
_entity_poly.pdbx_strand_id
1 'polypeptide(L)' 'MASLRYGFEELGLDLIISIAVPENLASRRVMDKLGMTLRGETHFKGSDVVWYAVERQVWETSGA' A
#
# COMPACT_ATOMS: atom_id res chain seq x y z
N MET A 1 -0.19 9.44 -10.27
CA MET A 1 -0.19 8.51 -9.15
C MET A 1 -0.65 7.13 -9.63
N ALA A 2 0.12 6.12 -9.29
CA ALA A 2 -0.25 4.77 -9.70
C ALA A 2 -1.51 4.33 -8.96
N SER A 3 -2.47 3.84 -9.70
CA SER A 3 -3.73 3.36 -9.15
C SER A 3 -3.58 1.89 -8.76
N LEU A 4 -4.19 1.48 -7.65
CA LEU A 4 -4.26 0.07 -7.28
C LEU A 4 -4.95 -0.74 -8.38
N ARG A 5 -5.93 -0.12 -9.01
CA ARG A 5 -6.64 -0.75 -10.11
C ARG A 5 -5.69 -1.14 -11.24
N TYR A 6 -4.78 -0.25 -11.61
CA TYR A 6 -3.79 -0.55 -12.64
C TYR A 6 -2.94 -1.75 -12.26
N GLY A 7 -2.44 -1.75 -11.02
CA GLY A 7 -1.62 -2.86 -10.55
C GLY A 7 -2.35 -4.19 -10.57
N PHE A 8 -3.58 -4.22 -10.10
CA PHE A 8 -4.35 -5.47 -10.02
C PHE A 8 -4.90 -5.91 -11.38
N GLU A 9 -5.45 -4.99 -12.17
CA GLU A 9 -6.10 -5.34 -13.41
C GLU A 9 -5.13 -5.47 -14.59
N GLU A 10 -4.19 -4.54 -14.72
CA GLU A 10 -3.28 -4.51 -15.88
C GLU A 10 -2.05 -5.37 -15.67
N LEU A 11 -1.47 -5.36 -14.48
CA LEU A 11 -0.27 -6.11 -14.18
C LEU A 11 -0.56 -7.49 -13.60
N GLY A 12 -1.80 -7.77 -13.24
CA GLY A 12 -2.18 -9.06 -12.69
C GLY A 12 -1.59 -9.38 -11.32
N LEU A 13 -1.29 -8.35 -10.54
CA LEU A 13 -0.70 -8.54 -9.22
C LEU A 13 -1.75 -9.04 -8.23
N ASP A 14 -1.33 -9.90 -7.32
CA ASP A 14 -2.20 -10.39 -6.24
C ASP A 14 -1.98 -9.60 -4.95
N LEU A 15 -0.86 -8.93 -4.82
CA LEU A 15 -0.48 -8.16 -3.65
C LEU A 15 0.25 -6.90 -4.10
N ILE A 16 -0.10 -5.78 -3.51
CA ILE A 16 0.60 -4.52 -3.74
C ILE A 16 1.11 -4.02 -2.40
N ILE A 17 2.37 -3.65 -2.34
CA ILE A 17 2.97 -3.07 -1.14
C ILE A 17 3.41 -1.64 -1.40
N SER A 18 3.46 -0.84 -0.33
CA SER A 18 3.95 0.52 -0.40
C SER A 18 4.68 0.84 0.90
N ILE A 19 5.63 1.75 0.82
CA ILE A 19 6.40 2.16 1.99
C ILE A 19 6.29 3.66 2.19
N ALA A 20 6.43 4.09 3.44
CA ALA A 20 6.44 5.50 3.79
C ALA A 20 7.28 5.71 5.03
N VAL A 21 7.85 6.92 5.13
CA VAL A 21 8.50 7.35 6.36
C VAL A 21 7.43 7.47 7.44
N PRO A 22 7.68 6.98 8.68
CA PRO A 22 6.65 6.99 9.72
C PRO A 22 6.05 8.38 10.00
N GLU A 23 6.83 9.44 9.86
CA GLU A 23 6.34 10.80 10.10
C GLU A 23 5.48 11.35 8.95
N ASN A 24 5.49 10.70 7.81
CA ASN A 24 4.71 11.17 6.67
C ASN A 24 3.25 10.74 6.80
N LEU A 25 2.51 11.45 7.64
CA LEU A 25 1.13 11.11 7.94
C LEU A 25 0.22 11.24 6.72
N ALA A 26 0.52 12.15 5.81
CA ALA A 26 -0.28 12.32 4.60
C ALA A 26 -0.24 11.07 3.73
N SER A 27 0.95 10.52 3.50
CA SER A 27 1.09 9.27 2.73
C SER A 27 0.41 8.10 3.43
N ARG A 28 0.54 8.03 4.76
CA ARG A 28 -0.09 6.95 5.52
C ARG A 28 -1.61 7.01 5.44
N ARG A 29 -2.19 8.20 5.46
CA ARG A 29 -3.63 8.37 5.28
C ARG A 29 -4.10 7.93 3.90
N VAL A 30 -3.32 8.24 2.87
CA VAL A 30 -3.66 7.81 1.51
C VAL A 30 -3.68 6.29 1.44
N MET A 31 -2.69 5.63 2.03
CA MET A 31 -2.64 4.18 2.05
C MET A 31 -3.85 3.58 2.77
N ASP A 32 -4.24 4.16 3.91
CA ASP A 32 -5.43 3.71 4.64
C ASP A 32 -6.69 3.85 3.79
N LYS A 33 -6.82 4.96 3.07
CA LYS A 33 -7.98 5.19 2.20
C LYS A 33 -8.04 4.21 1.04
N LEU A 34 -6.88 3.74 0.59
CA LEU A 34 -6.81 2.76 -0.48
C LEU A 34 -7.09 1.34 0.00
N GLY A 35 -7.33 1.15 1.29
CA GLY A 35 -7.60 -0.16 1.84
C GLY A 35 -6.35 -0.94 2.20
N MET A 36 -5.18 -0.31 2.15
CA MET A 36 -3.94 -0.94 2.54
C MET A 36 -3.85 -1.03 4.07
N THR A 37 -3.22 -2.08 4.56
CA THR A 37 -3.03 -2.28 5.99
C THR A 37 -1.57 -2.19 6.35
N LEU A 38 -1.29 -1.62 7.52
CA LEU A 38 0.07 -1.56 8.05
C LEU A 38 0.52 -2.97 8.40
N ARG A 39 1.64 -3.39 7.81
CA ARG A 39 2.19 -4.73 8.02
C ARG A 39 3.36 -4.73 8.98
N GLY A 40 4.08 -3.62 9.10
CA GLY A 40 5.21 -3.55 10.00
C GLY A 40 6.18 -2.46 9.62
N GLU A 41 7.36 -2.56 10.19
CA GLU A 41 8.45 -1.63 9.95
C GLU A 41 9.60 -2.35 9.27
N THR A 42 10.34 -1.63 8.44
CA THR A 42 11.52 -2.16 7.78
C THR A 42 12.52 -1.05 7.55
N HIS A 43 13.67 -1.40 7.02
CA HIS A 43 14.74 -0.46 6.72
C HIS A 43 14.93 -0.41 5.21
N PHE A 44 14.92 0.79 4.64
CA PHE A 44 15.04 0.95 3.19
C PHE A 44 15.87 2.18 2.88
N LYS A 45 16.92 2.00 2.09
CA LYS A 45 17.83 3.07 1.66
C LYS A 45 18.33 3.93 2.81
N GLY A 46 18.73 3.30 3.91
CA GLY A 46 19.29 3.99 5.05
C GLY A 46 18.27 4.66 5.97
N SER A 47 16.98 4.42 5.77
CA SER A 47 15.92 5.00 6.60
C SER A 47 14.98 3.93 7.11
N ASP A 48 14.48 4.14 8.32
CA ASP A 48 13.42 3.31 8.85
C ASP A 48 12.11 3.74 8.21
N VAL A 49 11.37 2.78 7.68
CA VAL A 49 10.10 3.05 7.03
C VAL A 49 9.05 2.06 7.54
N VAL A 50 7.80 2.45 7.41
CA VAL A 50 6.68 1.53 7.60
C VAL A 50 6.23 1.03 6.24
N TRP A 51 5.69 -0.19 6.20
CA TRP A 51 5.21 -0.73 4.93
C TRP A 51 3.77 -1.21 5.07
N TYR A 52 3.02 -0.97 4.01
CA TYR A 52 1.62 -1.31 3.91
C TYR A 52 1.43 -2.29 2.77
N ALA A 53 0.37 -3.07 2.84
CA ALA A 53 0.05 -4.01 1.77
C ALA A 53 -1.46 -4.11 1.62
N VAL A 54 -1.89 -4.45 0.41
CA VAL A 54 -3.27 -4.76 0.12
C VAL A 54 -3.31 -5.94 -0.85
N GLU A 55 -4.12 -6.93 -0.53
CA GLU A 55 -4.32 -8.08 -1.38
C GLU A 55 -5.43 -7.79 -2.39
N ARG A 56 -5.34 -8.40 -3.57
CA ARG A 56 -6.35 -8.24 -4.60
C ARG A 56 -7.75 -8.55 -4.06
N GLN A 57 -7.88 -9.64 -3.31
CA GLN A 57 -9.17 -10.06 -2.78
C GLN A 57 -9.77 -9.00 -1.87
N VAL A 58 -8.97 -8.39 -1.02
CA VAL A 58 -9.43 -7.34 -0.11
C VAL A 58 -9.83 -6.10 -0.91
N TRP A 59 -9.03 -5.73 -1.90
CA TRP A 59 -9.31 -4.57 -2.75
C TRP A 59 -10.62 -4.75 -3.51
N GLU A 60 -10.86 -5.92 -4.07
CA GLU A 60 -12.10 -6.21 -4.81
C GLU A 60 -13.31 -6.19 -3.88
N THR A 61 -13.18 -6.74 -2.68
CA THR A 61 -14.25 -6.80 -1.70
C THR A 61 -14.61 -5.42 -1.16
N SER A 62 -13.65 -4.51 -1.08
CA SER A 62 -13.90 -3.16 -0.56
C SER A 62 -14.73 -2.31 -1.50
N GLY A 63 -14.98 -2.76 -2.71
CA GLY A 63 -15.81 -2.04 -3.67
C GLY A 63 -15.13 -0.83 -4.28
N ALA A 64 -13.83 -0.78 -4.18
CA ALA A 64 -13.07 0.34 -4.72
C ALA A 64 -13.10 0.36 -6.25
#